data_f202ca97294a97efa0faa523a0307e72
#
_entry.id   f202ca97294a97efa0faa523a0307e72
#
_cell.length_a   1.000
_cell.length_b   1.000
_cell.length_c   1.000
_cell.angle_alpha   90.00
_cell.angle_beta   90.00
_cell.angle_gamma   90.00
#
_symmetry.space_group_name_H-M   'P 1'
#
loop_
_entity.id
_entity.type
_entity.pdbx_description
1 polymer ?
#
loop_
_entity_poly.entity_id
_entity_poly.type
_entity_poly.pdbx_seq_one_letter_code
_entity_poly.pdbx_strand_id
1 'polypeptide(L)'
;MKIIATTRQAQGTGASRRLRRADKLPGIVYGGNVAATPIELEHNPIFYALRKEKFHTSILTMELDGKDQLVVLRAFQMHPYKPQVMHIDFQRVNADEPATMSVPLHFFGAENSPAVKISKGLINHARSSIEVSCLPTDLPEFISVDLSGLTAQTTMRVSDIAFPEGVSPVVHCYEDLVLLSCVPQVVEADP
;
A
#
# COMPACT_ATOMS: atom_id res chain seq x y z
N MET A 1 4.76 -7.96 -14.07
CA MET A 1 6.16 -7.54 -13.79
C MET A 1 6.90 -8.74 -13.21
N LYS A 2 8.13 -9.05 -13.68
CA LYS A 2 8.87 -10.23 -13.22
C LYS A 2 9.88 -9.85 -12.13
N ILE A 3 9.95 -10.63 -11.05
CA ILE A 3 10.87 -10.49 -9.93
C ILE A 3 11.67 -11.78 -9.81
N ILE A 4 12.98 -11.65 -9.65
CA ILE A 4 13.86 -12.81 -9.45
C ILE A 4 14.19 -12.89 -7.96
N ALA A 5 13.93 -14.04 -7.36
CA ALA A 5 14.21 -14.35 -5.96
C ALA A 5 14.91 -15.69 -5.82
N THR A 6 15.73 -15.81 -4.79
CA THR A 6 16.38 -17.08 -4.43
C THR A 6 16.05 -17.46 -3.00
N THR A 7 15.96 -18.76 -2.73
CA THR A 7 15.68 -19.25 -1.38
C THR A 7 16.85 -18.98 -0.44
N ARG A 8 16.55 -18.41 0.73
CA ARG A 8 17.53 -18.06 1.75
C ARG A 8 17.62 -19.14 2.83
N GLN A 9 18.78 -19.72 3.04
CA GLN A 9 19.02 -20.71 4.11
C GLN A 9 19.40 -20.05 5.43
N ALA A 10 20.29 -19.05 5.40
CA ALA A 10 20.78 -18.38 6.60
C ALA A 10 19.75 -17.37 7.14
N GLN A 11 19.28 -17.56 8.36
CA GLN A 11 18.29 -16.71 9.02
C GLN A 11 18.90 -15.98 10.23
N GLY A 12 18.11 -15.06 10.81
CA GLY A 12 18.50 -14.27 11.98
C GLY A 12 19.10 -12.90 11.67
N THR A 13 19.24 -12.09 12.71
CA THR A 13 19.64 -10.67 12.63
C THR A 13 21.00 -10.47 11.98
N GLY A 14 21.99 -11.30 12.33
CA GLY A 14 23.34 -11.20 11.76
C GLY A 14 23.37 -11.52 10.28
N ALA A 15 22.64 -12.56 9.83
CA ALA A 15 22.54 -12.95 8.43
C ALA A 15 21.85 -11.85 7.61
N SER A 16 20.75 -11.29 8.10
CA SER A 16 20.02 -10.20 7.44
C SER A 16 20.87 -8.92 7.34
N ARG A 17 21.72 -8.63 8.34
CA ARG A 17 22.68 -7.51 8.25
C ARG A 17 23.73 -7.73 7.16
N ARG A 18 24.26 -8.96 7.04
CA ARG A 18 25.24 -9.27 5.98
C ARG A 18 24.66 -9.15 4.59
N LEU A 19 23.40 -9.67 4.39
CA LEU A 19 22.68 -9.53 3.12
C LEU A 19 22.52 -8.06 2.72
N ARG A 20 22.02 -7.23 3.63
CA ARG A 20 21.84 -5.79 3.35
C ARG A 20 23.14 -5.03 3.06
N ARG A 21 24.29 -5.49 3.62
CA ARG A 21 25.61 -4.94 3.28
C ARG A 21 26.11 -5.40 1.91
N ALA A 22 25.60 -6.52 1.41
CA ALA A 22 25.89 -7.06 0.08
C ALA A 22 24.86 -6.62 -0.96
N ASP A 23 24.12 -5.51 -0.71
CA ASP A 23 23.07 -4.96 -1.57
C ASP A 23 21.95 -5.95 -1.91
N LYS A 24 21.72 -6.91 -1.02
CA LYS A 24 20.60 -7.84 -1.09
C LYS A 24 19.52 -7.50 -0.08
N LEU A 25 18.28 -7.82 -0.42
CA LEU A 25 17.09 -7.59 0.37
C LEU A 25 16.57 -8.91 0.92
N PRO A 26 16.47 -9.08 2.24
CA PRO A 26 15.77 -10.21 2.82
C PRO A 26 14.26 -10.03 2.69
N GLY A 27 13.55 -11.08 2.35
CA GLY A 27 12.10 -11.13 2.27
C GLY A 27 11.54 -12.49 2.65
N ILE A 28 10.22 -12.58 2.56
CA ILE A 28 9.46 -13.82 2.77
C ILE A 28 8.35 -13.92 1.74
N VAL A 29 8.07 -15.15 1.30
CA VAL A 29 6.89 -15.45 0.50
C VAL A 29 6.07 -16.52 1.20
N TYR A 30 4.77 -16.27 1.38
CA TYR A 30 3.85 -17.16 2.10
C TYR A 30 2.48 -17.23 1.41
N GLY A 31 1.60 -18.09 1.87
CA GLY A 31 0.27 -18.34 1.30
C GLY A 31 0.24 -19.48 0.27
N GLY A 32 -0.98 -19.81 -0.24
CA GLY A 32 -1.18 -20.80 -1.28
C GLY A 32 -0.82 -22.23 -0.87
N ASN A 33 -1.28 -22.74 0.27
CA ASN A 33 -1.07 -24.11 0.76
C ASN A 33 0.41 -24.59 0.80
N VAL A 34 1.36 -23.67 0.66
CA VAL A 34 2.80 -23.94 0.70
C VAL A 34 3.42 -23.22 1.89
N ALA A 35 4.35 -23.89 2.57
CA ALA A 35 5.05 -23.29 3.71
C ALA A 35 5.70 -21.94 3.37
N ALA A 36 5.74 -21.06 4.35
CA ALA A 36 6.42 -19.77 4.21
C ALA A 36 7.89 -20.00 3.88
N THR A 37 8.38 -19.37 2.82
CA THR A 37 9.72 -19.55 2.30
C THR A 37 10.49 -18.24 2.47
N PRO A 38 11.59 -18.22 3.24
CA PRO A 38 12.46 -17.06 3.32
C PRO A 38 13.21 -16.91 2.00
N ILE A 39 13.24 -15.67 1.48
CA ILE A 39 13.85 -15.35 0.19
C ILE A 39 14.85 -14.22 0.31
N GLU A 40 15.72 -14.12 -0.68
CA GLU A 40 16.59 -12.98 -0.89
C GLU A 40 16.44 -12.45 -2.31
N LEU A 41 16.49 -11.14 -2.46
CA LEU A 41 16.33 -10.43 -3.72
C LEU A 41 17.46 -9.40 -3.89
N GLU A 42 17.65 -8.93 -5.12
CA GLU A 42 18.48 -7.77 -5.40
C GLU A 42 17.76 -6.50 -4.88
N HIS A 43 18.48 -5.66 -4.12
CA HIS A 43 17.90 -4.48 -3.49
C HIS A 43 17.47 -3.43 -4.52
N ASN A 44 18.33 -3.08 -5.46
CA ASN A 44 18.11 -1.96 -6.38
C ASN A 44 16.87 -2.11 -7.28
N PRO A 45 16.66 -3.26 -7.95
CA PRO A 45 15.46 -3.46 -8.77
C PRO A 45 14.17 -3.29 -7.95
N ILE A 46 14.14 -3.83 -6.74
CA ILE A 46 12.97 -3.74 -5.85
C ILE A 46 12.76 -2.32 -5.34
N PHE A 47 13.83 -1.62 -4.95
CA PHE A 47 13.74 -0.22 -4.51
C PHE A 47 13.13 0.70 -5.56
N TYR A 48 13.52 0.56 -6.83
CA TYR A 48 12.93 1.33 -7.92
C TYR A 48 11.51 0.84 -8.28
N ALA A 49 11.23 -0.44 -8.13
CA ALA A 49 9.91 -0.98 -8.36
C ALA A 49 8.88 -0.46 -7.33
N LEU A 50 9.25 -0.38 -6.05
CA LEU A 50 8.42 0.15 -4.97
C LEU A 50 8.01 1.62 -5.14
N ARG A 51 8.71 2.39 -5.99
CA ARG A 51 8.32 3.78 -6.32
C ARG A 51 7.16 3.85 -7.31
N LYS A 52 6.82 2.73 -7.95
CA LYS A 52 5.73 2.66 -8.92
C LYS A 52 4.47 2.16 -8.21
N GLU A 53 3.38 2.91 -8.28
CA GLU A 53 2.11 2.52 -7.67
C GLU A 53 1.63 1.15 -8.16
N LYS A 54 1.77 0.89 -9.46
CA LYS A 54 1.45 -0.41 -10.06
C LYS A 54 2.14 -1.61 -9.40
N PHE A 55 3.29 -1.41 -8.75
CA PHE A 55 3.98 -2.49 -8.05
C PHE A 55 3.24 -2.92 -6.79
N HIS A 56 2.53 -1.99 -6.14
CA HIS A 56 1.77 -2.25 -4.92
C HIS A 56 0.42 -2.90 -5.19
N THR A 57 -0.15 -2.65 -6.35
CA THR A 57 -1.53 -3.02 -6.69
C THR A 57 -1.63 -4.03 -7.85
N SER A 58 -0.53 -4.62 -8.31
CA SER A 58 -0.56 -5.59 -9.40
C SER A 58 -0.10 -6.97 -8.97
N ILE A 59 -0.57 -7.98 -9.72
CA ILE A 59 -0.04 -9.33 -9.62
C ILE A 59 1.36 -9.34 -10.24
N LEU A 60 2.31 -9.87 -9.49
CA LEU A 60 3.70 -9.98 -9.87
C LEU A 60 4.03 -11.44 -10.17
N THR A 61 4.84 -11.67 -11.19
CA THR A 61 5.41 -12.99 -11.45
C THR A 61 6.76 -13.08 -10.74
N MET A 62 6.85 -13.89 -9.70
CA MET A 62 8.10 -14.17 -9.00
C MET A 62 8.72 -15.46 -9.52
N GLU A 63 9.95 -15.37 -10.00
CA GLU A 63 10.79 -16.53 -10.28
C GLU A 63 11.56 -16.89 -9.01
N LEU A 64 11.17 -17.99 -8.37
CA LEU A 64 11.84 -18.53 -7.20
C LEU A 64 12.56 -19.82 -7.57
N ASP A 65 13.89 -19.80 -7.53
CA ASP A 65 14.74 -20.95 -7.88
C ASP A 65 14.38 -21.58 -9.23
N GLY A 66 14.05 -20.76 -10.23
CA GLY A 66 13.68 -21.19 -11.58
C GLY A 66 12.22 -21.62 -11.75
N LYS A 67 11.36 -21.41 -10.74
CA LYS A 67 9.92 -21.67 -10.83
C LYS A 67 9.15 -20.35 -10.74
N ASP A 68 8.31 -20.11 -11.73
CA ASP A 68 7.45 -18.93 -11.74
C ASP A 68 6.22 -19.17 -10.84
N GLN A 69 5.88 -18.19 -10.01
CA GLN A 69 4.71 -18.16 -9.15
C GLN A 69 4.08 -16.77 -9.12
N LEU A 70 2.77 -16.71 -8.98
CA LEU A 70 2.04 -15.45 -8.86
C LEU A 70 2.04 -14.99 -7.41
N VAL A 71 2.44 -13.76 -7.20
CA VAL A 71 2.53 -13.14 -5.87
C VAL A 71 2.01 -11.71 -5.91
N VAL A 72 1.58 -11.22 -4.76
CA VAL A 72 1.26 -9.81 -4.53
C VAL A 72 2.14 -9.26 -3.41
N LEU A 73 2.43 -7.97 -3.46
CA LEU A 73 3.12 -7.29 -2.39
C LEU A 73 2.17 -7.12 -1.20
N ARG A 74 2.53 -7.65 -0.04
CA ARG A 74 1.70 -7.53 1.18
C ARG A 74 2.20 -6.44 2.11
N ALA A 75 3.51 -6.37 2.33
CA ALA A 75 4.14 -5.38 3.20
C ALA A 75 5.59 -5.13 2.79
N PHE A 76 6.10 -3.98 3.15
CA PHE A 76 7.52 -3.67 3.04
C PHE A 76 7.96 -2.75 4.18
N GLN A 77 9.23 -2.81 4.52
CA GLN A 77 9.82 -1.98 5.56
C GLN A 77 10.95 -1.16 4.95
N MET A 78 10.86 0.16 5.13
CA MET A 78 11.91 1.09 4.73
C MET A 78 12.80 1.44 5.93
N HIS A 79 14.06 1.74 5.65
CA HIS A 79 14.94 2.27 6.67
C HIS A 79 14.52 3.73 7.03
N PRO A 80 14.48 4.13 8.33
CA PRO A 80 13.94 5.43 8.75
C PRO A 80 14.56 6.66 8.07
N TYR A 81 15.86 6.61 7.73
CA TYR A 81 16.58 7.76 7.15
C TYR A 81 17.43 7.42 5.91
N LYS A 82 17.67 6.14 5.61
CA LYS A 82 18.41 5.73 4.40
C LYS A 82 17.44 5.31 3.30
N PRO A 83 17.74 5.56 2.02
CA PRO A 83 16.96 5.06 0.90
C PRO A 83 17.20 3.54 0.71
N GLN A 84 16.81 2.75 1.70
CA GLN A 84 17.07 1.32 1.75
C GLN A 84 15.83 0.57 2.22
N VAL A 85 15.45 -0.46 1.47
CA VAL A 85 14.42 -1.41 1.87
C VAL A 85 15.02 -2.41 2.86
N MET A 86 14.35 -2.61 3.99
CA MET A 86 14.82 -3.47 5.07
C MET A 86 14.26 -4.88 4.99
N HIS A 87 13.01 -5.00 4.59
CA HIS A 87 12.28 -6.26 4.45
C HIS A 87 11.16 -6.12 3.44
N ILE A 88 10.76 -7.23 2.82
CA ILE A 88 9.63 -7.28 1.91
C ILE A 88 8.87 -8.60 2.08
N ASP A 89 7.56 -8.50 2.09
CA ASP A 89 6.64 -9.61 2.28
C ASP A 89 5.79 -9.79 1.03
N PHE A 90 5.84 -10.99 0.46
CA PHE A 90 5.00 -11.38 -0.66
C PHE A 90 4.00 -12.45 -0.23
N GLN A 91 2.79 -12.35 -0.74
CA GLN A 91 1.76 -13.35 -0.59
C GLN A 91 1.52 -14.05 -1.92
N ARG A 92 1.56 -15.40 -1.93
CA ARG A 92 1.14 -16.18 -3.10
C ARG A 92 -0.35 -16.03 -3.29
N VAL A 93 -0.77 -15.84 -4.52
CA VAL A 93 -2.18 -15.69 -4.88
C VAL A 93 -2.54 -16.69 -5.96
N ASN A 94 -3.75 -17.21 -5.82
CA ASN A 94 -4.44 -17.97 -6.87
C ASN A 94 -5.41 -17.00 -7.55
N ALA A 95 -5.64 -17.18 -8.85
CA ALA A 95 -6.54 -16.29 -9.60
C ALA A 95 -7.99 -16.30 -9.08
N ASP A 96 -8.39 -17.40 -8.45
CA ASP A 96 -9.77 -17.66 -8.03
C ASP A 96 -10.03 -17.36 -6.53
N GLU A 97 -9.01 -16.94 -5.78
CA GLU A 97 -9.14 -16.64 -4.35
C GLU A 97 -9.09 -15.14 -4.08
N PRO A 98 -10.02 -14.59 -3.27
CA PRO A 98 -9.97 -13.19 -2.89
C PRO A 98 -8.71 -12.88 -2.08
N ALA A 99 -8.01 -11.84 -2.43
CA ALA A 99 -6.82 -11.37 -1.73
C ALA A 99 -7.06 -10.01 -1.09
N THR A 100 -6.53 -9.82 0.12
CA THR A 100 -6.56 -8.51 0.78
C THR A 100 -5.30 -7.73 0.41
N MET A 101 -5.50 -6.53 -0.15
CA MET A 101 -4.41 -5.67 -0.61
C MET A 101 -4.62 -4.23 -0.18
N SER A 102 -3.51 -3.50 -0.06
CA SER A 102 -3.54 -2.06 0.21
C SER A 102 -3.54 -1.29 -1.11
N VAL A 103 -4.59 -0.50 -1.34
CA VAL A 103 -4.75 0.33 -2.55
C VAL A 103 -4.60 1.80 -2.18
N PRO A 104 -3.79 2.58 -2.92
CA PRO A 104 -3.61 3.99 -2.68
C PRO A 104 -4.88 4.78 -3.03
N LEU A 105 -5.09 5.87 -2.28
CA LEU A 105 -6.19 6.82 -2.50
C LEU A 105 -5.65 8.05 -3.23
N HIS A 106 -6.27 8.39 -4.36
CA HIS A 106 -5.99 9.62 -5.08
C HIS A 106 -7.10 10.63 -4.83
N PHE A 107 -6.75 11.70 -4.14
CA PHE A 107 -7.66 12.79 -3.82
C PHE A 107 -7.62 13.87 -4.89
N PHE A 108 -8.77 14.24 -5.42
CA PHE A 108 -8.87 15.30 -6.42
C PHE A 108 -9.99 16.30 -6.06
N GLY A 109 -9.99 17.46 -6.71
CA GLY A 109 -11.02 18.50 -6.49
C GLY A 109 -10.88 19.31 -5.20
N ALA A 110 -9.82 19.12 -4.41
CA ALA A 110 -9.61 19.83 -3.15
C ALA A 110 -9.67 21.37 -3.30
N GLU A 111 -9.05 21.91 -4.37
CA GLU A 111 -9.02 23.35 -4.66
C GLU A 111 -10.42 23.92 -4.96
N ASN A 112 -11.36 23.08 -5.41
CA ASN A 112 -12.72 23.47 -5.75
C ASN A 112 -13.68 23.35 -4.57
N SER A 113 -13.25 22.71 -3.47
CA SER A 113 -14.11 22.49 -2.33
C SER A 113 -14.47 23.79 -1.60
N PRO A 114 -15.71 23.93 -1.09
CA PRO A 114 -16.12 25.04 -0.23
C PRO A 114 -15.25 25.16 1.03
N ALA A 115 -14.74 24.04 1.54
CA ALA A 115 -13.85 23.98 2.68
C ALA A 115 -12.58 24.80 2.48
N VAL A 116 -11.96 24.72 1.29
CA VAL A 116 -10.74 25.46 0.96
C VAL A 116 -11.06 26.86 0.48
N LYS A 117 -12.03 27.03 -0.45
CA LYS A 117 -12.35 28.33 -1.05
C LYS A 117 -12.97 29.33 -0.07
N ILE A 118 -13.89 28.88 0.78
CA ILE A 118 -14.66 29.74 1.66
C ILE A 118 -14.01 29.83 3.03
N SER A 119 -13.68 28.68 3.61
CA SER A 119 -13.21 28.58 5.01
C SER A 119 -11.71 28.60 5.16
N LYS A 120 -10.92 28.64 4.04
CA LYS A 120 -9.46 28.48 4.03
C LYS A 120 -9.00 27.31 4.91
N GLY A 121 -9.80 26.24 4.98
CA GLY A 121 -9.56 25.09 5.82
C GLY A 121 -8.36 24.29 5.35
N LEU A 122 -7.66 23.71 6.32
CA LEU A 122 -6.59 22.74 6.06
C LEU A 122 -7.19 21.33 5.98
N ILE A 123 -6.94 20.65 4.86
CA ILE A 123 -7.33 19.25 4.69
C ILE A 123 -6.21 18.38 5.27
N ASN A 124 -6.55 17.63 6.31
CA ASN A 124 -5.63 16.67 6.91
C ASN A 124 -5.96 15.25 6.41
N HIS A 125 -5.04 14.64 5.70
CA HIS A 125 -5.14 13.26 5.23
C HIS A 125 -4.73 12.31 6.36
N ALA A 126 -5.71 11.64 6.97
CA ALA A 126 -5.45 10.65 8.00
C ALA A 126 -4.90 9.35 7.41
N ARG A 127 -5.31 9.03 6.17
CA ARG A 127 -4.85 7.84 5.44
C ARG A 127 -4.66 8.13 3.97
N SER A 128 -3.59 7.56 3.41
CA SER A 128 -3.25 7.62 1.98
C SER A 128 -3.54 6.31 1.23
N SER A 129 -3.89 5.26 1.95
CA SER A 129 -4.24 3.95 1.38
C SER A 129 -5.28 3.24 2.23
N ILE A 130 -6.00 2.32 1.62
CA ILE A 130 -7.03 1.50 2.27
C ILE A 130 -6.83 0.04 1.92
N GLU A 131 -7.10 -0.85 2.88
CA GLU A 131 -7.12 -2.29 2.62
C GLU A 131 -8.46 -2.70 2.00
N VAL A 132 -8.37 -3.38 0.87
CA VAL A 132 -9.53 -3.91 0.15
C VAL A 132 -9.38 -5.40 -0.07
N SER A 133 -10.49 -6.10 -0.10
CA SER A 133 -10.59 -7.50 -0.50
C SER A 133 -11.22 -7.57 -1.89
N CYS A 134 -10.51 -8.13 -2.83
CA CYS A 134 -10.99 -8.31 -4.21
C CYS A 134 -10.34 -9.53 -4.85
N LEU A 135 -10.87 -9.95 -5.98
CA LEU A 135 -10.18 -10.89 -6.84
C LEU A 135 -8.95 -10.23 -7.46
N PRO A 136 -7.86 -10.97 -7.66
CA PRO A 136 -6.63 -10.41 -8.24
C PRO A 136 -6.83 -9.77 -9.62
N THR A 137 -7.85 -10.20 -10.37
CA THR A 137 -8.23 -9.66 -11.69
C THR A 137 -8.91 -8.29 -11.61
N ASP A 138 -9.62 -8.02 -10.51
CA ASP A 138 -10.46 -6.82 -10.34
C ASP A 138 -9.78 -5.75 -9.49
N LEU A 139 -8.48 -5.92 -9.23
CA LEU A 139 -7.70 -5.02 -8.40
C LEU A 139 -7.47 -3.68 -9.11
N PRO A 140 -7.98 -2.56 -8.57
CA PRO A 140 -7.74 -1.23 -9.13
C PRO A 140 -6.33 -0.73 -8.82
N GLU A 141 -5.72 0.03 -9.71
CA GLU A 141 -4.41 0.66 -9.48
C GLU A 141 -4.47 1.70 -8.35
N PHE A 142 -5.56 2.46 -8.28
CA PHE A 142 -5.87 3.45 -7.24
C PHE A 142 -7.38 3.62 -7.09
N ILE A 143 -7.81 4.20 -5.99
CA ILE A 143 -9.19 4.61 -5.77
C ILE A 143 -9.24 6.13 -5.79
N SER A 144 -10.05 6.69 -6.69
CA SER A 144 -10.23 8.14 -6.81
C SER A 144 -11.29 8.63 -5.83
N VAL A 145 -10.95 9.67 -5.05
CA VAL A 145 -11.82 10.28 -4.05
C VAL A 145 -12.04 11.75 -4.39
N ASP A 146 -13.29 12.12 -4.67
CA ASP A 146 -13.66 13.50 -5.02
C ASP A 146 -13.90 14.33 -3.75
N LEU A 147 -13.14 15.41 -3.62
CA LEU A 147 -13.22 16.36 -2.51
C LEU A 147 -14.00 17.64 -2.85
N SER A 148 -14.57 17.75 -4.05
CA SER A 148 -15.25 18.99 -4.50
C SER A 148 -16.48 19.35 -3.65
N GLY A 149 -17.13 18.37 -3.02
CA GLY A 149 -18.26 18.57 -2.10
C GLY A 149 -17.87 18.79 -0.63
N LEU A 150 -16.57 18.83 -0.29
CA LEU A 150 -16.12 18.92 1.09
C LEU A 150 -16.45 20.28 1.70
N THR A 151 -17.10 20.27 2.87
CA THR A 151 -17.40 21.49 3.66
C THR A 151 -16.48 21.60 4.87
N ALA A 152 -16.39 22.79 5.44
CA ALA A 152 -15.62 23.01 6.66
C ALA A 152 -16.13 22.12 7.81
N GLN A 153 -15.22 21.58 8.60
CA GLN A 153 -15.51 20.66 9.72
C GLN A 153 -16.09 19.29 9.29
N THR A 154 -16.04 18.95 8.01
CA THR A 154 -16.48 17.65 7.53
C THR A 154 -15.37 16.63 7.66
N THR A 155 -15.75 15.44 8.12
CA THR A 155 -14.89 14.26 8.17
C THR A 155 -15.39 13.30 7.10
N MET A 156 -14.52 12.88 6.17
CA MET A 156 -14.84 11.87 5.17
C MET A 156 -14.39 10.49 5.67
N ARG A 157 -15.27 9.53 5.49
CA ARG A 157 -15.09 8.15 5.96
C ARG A 157 -15.03 7.17 4.79
N VAL A 158 -14.67 5.93 5.09
CA VAL A 158 -14.61 4.85 4.08
C VAL A 158 -15.98 4.61 3.44
N SER A 159 -17.08 4.73 4.22
CA SER A 159 -18.45 4.60 3.72
C SER A 159 -18.85 5.62 2.66
N ASP A 160 -18.17 6.77 2.62
CA ASP A 160 -18.49 7.87 1.70
C ASP A 160 -17.84 7.69 0.32
N ILE A 161 -17.02 6.64 0.15
CA ILE A 161 -16.30 6.37 -1.10
C ILE A 161 -17.06 5.37 -1.95
N ALA A 162 -17.16 5.66 -3.25
CA ALA A 162 -17.63 4.71 -4.24
C ALA A 162 -16.49 3.74 -4.62
N PHE A 163 -16.70 2.45 -4.32
CA PHE A 163 -15.77 1.40 -4.73
C PHE A 163 -16.16 0.86 -6.10
N PRO A 164 -15.18 0.45 -6.95
CA PRO A 164 -15.47 -0.25 -8.18
C PRO A 164 -16.10 -1.63 -7.90
N GLU A 165 -16.75 -2.19 -8.94
CA GLU A 165 -17.36 -3.52 -8.84
C GLU A 165 -16.33 -4.60 -8.46
N GLY A 166 -16.73 -5.51 -7.58
CA GLY A 166 -15.85 -6.60 -7.11
C GLY A 166 -14.84 -6.21 -6.01
N VAL A 167 -14.78 -4.94 -5.60
CA VAL A 167 -13.88 -4.46 -4.55
C VAL A 167 -14.67 -4.15 -3.28
N SER A 168 -14.30 -4.78 -2.17
CA SER A 168 -14.91 -4.52 -0.87
C SER A 168 -13.85 -4.04 0.13
N PRO A 169 -14.13 -2.98 0.91
CA PRO A 169 -13.20 -2.53 1.94
C PRO A 169 -13.11 -3.57 3.07
N VAL A 170 -11.88 -3.82 3.55
CA VAL A 170 -11.66 -4.66 4.73
C VAL A 170 -11.69 -3.76 5.96
N VAL A 171 -12.83 -3.76 6.64
CA VAL A 171 -13.00 -3.01 7.88
C VAL A 171 -12.65 -3.94 9.05
N HIS A 172 -11.49 -3.73 9.66
CA HIS A 172 -11.03 -4.54 10.78
C HIS A 172 -11.71 -4.19 12.12
N CYS A 173 -12.46 -3.09 12.16
CA CYS A 173 -13.21 -2.63 13.33
C CYS A 173 -14.60 -2.20 12.91
N TYR A 174 -15.56 -2.30 13.86
CA TYR A 174 -16.95 -1.85 13.69
C TYR A 174 -17.11 -0.34 13.49
N GLU A 175 -16.03 0.42 13.59
CA GLU A 175 -16.02 1.87 13.38
C GLU A 175 -15.56 2.19 11.96
N ASP A 176 -16.35 3.04 11.31
CA ASP A 176 -16.07 3.55 9.99
C ASP A 176 -14.80 4.41 10.00
N LEU A 177 -13.79 3.98 9.24
CA LEU A 177 -12.46 4.60 9.24
C LEU A 177 -12.48 6.00 8.65
N VAL A 178 -11.94 6.95 9.38
CA VAL A 178 -11.72 8.32 8.92
C VAL A 178 -10.54 8.35 7.93
N LEU A 179 -10.79 8.90 6.76
CA LEU A 179 -9.81 9.06 5.68
C LEU A 179 -9.18 10.44 5.69
N LEU A 180 -10.01 11.45 5.85
CA LEU A 180 -9.56 12.82 5.94
C LEU A 180 -10.49 13.65 6.84
N SER A 181 -9.94 14.73 7.38
CA SER A 181 -10.69 15.73 8.13
C SER A 181 -10.33 17.12 7.65
N CYS A 182 -11.32 18.00 7.56
CA CYS A 182 -11.09 19.41 7.29
C CYS A 182 -11.18 20.22 8.59
N VAL A 183 -10.11 20.90 8.90
CA VAL A 183 -10.04 21.81 10.08
C VAL A 183 -10.04 23.25 9.56
N PRO A 184 -10.96 24.11 10.00
CA PRO A 184 -10.95 25.52 9.64
C PRO A 184 -9.68 26.18 10.21
N GLN A 185 -9.03 27.01 9.41
CA GLN A 185 -7.91 27.82 9.91
C GLN A 185 -8.47 28.92 10.82
N VAL A 186 -8.17 28.83 12.10
CA VAL A 186 -8.44 29.92 13.04
C VAL A 186 -7.47 31.05 12.70
N VAL A 187 -7.94 32.05 11.99
CA VAL A 187 -7.19 33.32 11.86
C VAL A 187 -7.34 34.01 13.22
N GLU A 188 -6.32 33.95 14.06
CA GLU A 188 -6.24 34.86 15.21
C GLU A 188 -6.26 36.27 14.62
N ALA A 189 -7.35 36.97 14.89
CA ALA A 189 -7.38 38.42 14.65
C ALA A 189 -6.37 39.04 15.61
N ASP A 190 -5.30 39.59 15.07
CA ASP A 190 -4.39 40.42 15.84
C ASP A 190 -5.19 41.55 16.51
N PRO A 191 -4.93 41.81 17.77
CA PRO A 191 -5.62 42.85 18.54
C PRO A 191 -5.29 44.27 18.05
#